data_a6b4e29049448472d67ffa7de2ea1bbc
#
_entry.id   a6b4e29049448472d67ffa7de2ea1bbc
#
_cell.length_a   1.000
_cell.length_b   1.000
_cell.length_c   1.000
_cell.angle_alpha   90.00
_cell.angle_beta   90.00
_cell.angle_gamma   90.00
#
_symmetry.space_group_name_H-M   'P 1'
#
loop_
_entity.id
_entity.type
_entity.pdbx_description
1 polymer ?
#
loop_
_entity_poly.entity_id
_entity_poly.type
_entity_poly.pdbx_seq_one_letter_code
_entity_poly.pdbx_strand_id
1 'polypeptide(L)'
;NVNVKISKYNGVLEVTLNKPKVNAIDVKMSRELAEAFSELRDNDNLKVGIITAEGDKIFSAGWDLKALNKGDINLDNWWDESDYGDGGFAGLTENWTLNKPVIAALNGIVIGGGFEIAMSCDLLIASEHVEFGLPEIPLGIVPDAGALQRLPQLVPYNIAMEMFLLGRRLSSSEALKFGLVNKVVPYEQLMGTARDWAEKISKSAPLAIQSIKEVLRNTDAEPIKNKFDIIRSGRLQTYNRMLKSEDASEGVKAWVEKRQPVFKGK
;
A
#
# COMPACT_ATOMS: atom_id res chain seq x y z
N ASN A 1 -22.78 8.78 7.93
CA ASN A 1 -22.10 8.17 6.76
C ASN A 1 -20.76 7.63 7.24
N VAL A 2 -20.50 6.36 6.93
CA VAL A 2 -19.22 5.70 7.21
C VAL A 2 -18.24 6.09 6.10
N ASN A 3 -17.11 6.72 6.47
CA ASN A 3 -16.10 7.17 5.50
C ASN A 3 -15.20 6.03 5.00
N VAL A 4 -15.05 4.98 5.81
CA VAL A 4 -14.23 3.79 5.51
C VAL A 4 -15.08 2.56 5.79
N LYS A 5 -15.32 1.75 4.76
CA LYS A 5 -16.00 0.45 4.90
C LYS A 5 -14.97 -0.65 5.06
N ILE A 6 -15.19 -1.56 5.99
CA ILE A 6 -14.31 -2.69 6.27
C ILE A 6 -15.05 -4.01 6.06
N SER A 7 -14.43 -4.91 5.32
CA SER A 7 -14.87 -6.30 5.17
C SER A 7 -13.71 -7.24 5.47
N LYS A 8 -14.01 -8.39 6.09
CA LYS A 8 -13.02 -9.42 6.45
C LYS A 8 -13.53 -10.78 6.04
N TYR A 9 -12.71 -11.51 5.30
CA TYR A 9 -13.04 -12.84 4.82
C TYR A 9 -11.78 -13.62 4.43
N ASN A 10 -11.71 -14.89 4.74
CA ASN A 10 -10.65 -15.82 4.29
C ASN A 10 -9.20 -15.28 4.43
N GLY A 11 -8.93 -14.57 5.52
CA GLY A 11 -7.62 -13.97 5.75
C GLY A 11 -7.38 -12.63 5.03
N VAL A 12 -8.38 -12.08 4.37
CA VAL A 12 -8.33 -10.81 3.65
C VAL A 12 -9.01 -9.71 4.46
N LEU A 13 -8.35 -8.55 4.58
CA LEU A 13 -8.95 -7.29 5.01
C LEU A 13 -9.22 -6.45 3.76
N GLU A 14 -10.46 -6.13 3.47
CA GLU A 14 -10.86 -5.24 2.37
C GLU A 14 -11.30 -3.91 2.93
N VAL A 15 -10.59 -2.84 2.55
CA VAL A 15 -10.79 -1.46 2.99
C VAL A 15 -11.29 -0.64 1.81
N THR A 16 -12.49 -0.06 1.93
CA THR A 16 -13.12 0.72 0.86
C THR A 16 -13.32 2.16 1.31
N LEU A 17 -12.68 3.09 0.61
CA LEU A 17 -12.90 4.53 0.81
C LEU A 17 -14.30 4.91 0.35
N ASN A 18 -15.04 5.66 1.20
CA ASN A 18 -16.46 5.98 0.94
C ASN A 18 -16.84 7.40 1.42
N LYS A 19 -15.92 8.33 1.35
CA LYS A 19 -16.18 9.74 1.71
C LYS A 19 -16.54 10.55 0.46
N PRO A 20 -17.82 10.99 0.33
CA PRO A 20 -18.20 11.82 -0.81
C PRO A 20 -17.44 13.16 -0.78
N LYS A 21 -17.10 13.78 -1.88
CA LYS A 21 -17.32 13.42 -3.30
C LYS A 21 -16.07 12.76 -3.91
N VAL A 22 -14.91 12.98 -3.28
CA VAL A 22 -13.59 12.71 -3.88
C VAL A 22 -12.67 11.93 -2.93
N ASN A 23 -13.22 11.31 -1.90
CA ASN A 23 -12.45 10.60 -0.87
C ASN A 23 -11.27 11.45 -0.35
N ALA A 24 -11.53 12.75 -0.09
CA ALA A 24 -10.56 13.64 0.51
C ALA A 24 -10.32 13.23 1.97
N ILE A 25 -9.07 13.00 2.32
CA ILE A 25 -8.67 12.43 3.61
C ILE A 25 -8.33 13.54 4.58
N ASP A 26 -9.12 13.64 5.63
CA ASP A 26 -8.86 14.45 6.80
C ASP A 26 -8.23 13.59 7.93
N VAL A 27 -7.87 14.24 9.04
CA VAL A 27 -7.27 13.56 10.20
C VAL A 27 -8.14 12.41 10.71
N LYS A 28 -9.48 12.61 10.76
CA LYS A 28 -10.40 11.58 11.22
C LYS A 28 -10.36 10.35 10.32
N MET A 29 -10.48 10.53 9.01
CA MET A 29 -10.44 9.43 8.04
C MET A 29 -9.07 8.75 8.03
N SER A 30 -7.97 9.51 8.19
CA SER A 30 -6.63 8.94 8.32
C SER A 30 -6.52 8.01 9.53
N ARG A 31 -7.07 8.41 10.68
CA ARG A 31 -7.12 7.55 11.88
C ARG A 31 -7.97 6.30 11.69
N GLU A 32 -9.13 6.41 11.05
CA GLU A 32 -9.98 5.26 10.71
C GLU A 32 -9.20 4.24 9.83
N LEU A 33 -8.42 4.73 8.87
CA LEU A 33 -7.54 3.90 8.04
C LEU A 33 -6.38 3.31 8.84
N ALA A 34 -5.76 4.10 9.73
CA ALA A 34 -4.70 3.62 10.61
C ALA A 34 -5.16 2.48 11.51
N GLU A 35 -6.37 2.57 12.07
CA GLU A 35 -6.97 1.48 12.85
C GLU A 35 -7.15 0.21 12.02
N ALA A 36 -7.64 0.34 10.78
CA ALA A 36 -7.83 -0.79 9.87
C ALA A 36 -6.50 -1.49 9.53
N PHE A 37 -5.44 -0.73 9.22
CA PHE A 37 -4.14 -1.31 8.89
C PHE A 37 -3.36 -1.79 10.11
N SER A 38 -3.59 -1.21 11.29
CA SER A 38 -3.11 -1.75 12.57
C SER A 38 -3.76 -3.10 12.87
N GLU A 39 -5.06 -3.24 12.60
CA GLU A 39 -5.73 -4.53 12.71
C GLU A 39 -5.17 -5.57 11.72
N LEU A 40 -4.90 -5.18 10.46
CA LEU A 40 -4.22 -6.06 9.52
C LEU A 40 -2.88 -6.53 10.08
N ARG A 41 -2.07 -5.62 10.63
CA ARG A 41 -0.77 -5.92 11.22
C ARG A 41 -0.86 -6.92 12.37
N ASP A 42 -1.77 -6.67 13.31
CA ASP A 42 -1.78 -7.31 14.63
C ASP A 42 -2.65 -8.57 14.69
N ASN A 43 -3.60 -8.74 13.79
CA ASN A 43 -4.51 -9.88 13.77
C ASN A 43 -3.95 -11.04 12.93
N ASP A 44 -3.50 -12.10 13.56
CA ASP A 44 -2.92 -13.28 12.89
C ASP A 44 -3.87 -14.00 11.94
N ASN A 45 -5.18 -13.80 12.05
CA ASN A 45 -6.15 -14.34 11.10
C ASN A 45 -6.20 -13.57 9.78
N LEU A 46 -5.67 -12.34 9.73
CA LEU A 46 -5.56 -11.54 8.52
C LEU A 46 -4.16 -11.70 7.90
N LYS A 47 -4.10 -11.92 6.60
CA LYS A 47 -2.87 -12.24 5.86
C LYS A 47 -2.50 -11.18 4.83
N VAL A 48 -3.50 -10.49 4.29
CA VAL A 48 -3.35 -9.52 3.19
C VAL A 48 -4.45 -8.47 3.27
N GLY A 49 -4.13 -7.24 2.88
CA GLY A 49 -5.08 -6.14 2.74
C GLY A 49 -5.38 -5.83 1.27
N ILE A 50 -6.58 -5.34 1.01
CA ILE A 50 -6.96 -4.67 -0.24
C ILE A 50 -7.44 -3.28 0.15
N ILE A 51 -6.98 -2.25 -0.55
CA ILE A 51 -7.56 -0.91 -0.48
C ILE A 51 -8.15 -0.52 -1.83
N THR A 52 -9.38 -0.02 -1.81
CA THR A 52 -10.12 0.45 -2.98
C THR A 52 -11.04 1.60 -2.59
N ALA A 53 -11.89 2.06 -3.50
CA ALA A 53 -12.92 3.07 -3.19
C ALA A 53 -14.24 2.74 -3.86
N GLU A 54 -15.32 3.33 -3.36
CA GLU A 54 -16.65 3.19 -3.94
C GLU A 54 -16.76 3.88 -5.30
N GLY A 55 -17.48 3.24 -6.22
CA GLY A 55 -17.75 3.75 -7.56
C GLY A 55 -16.58 3.57 -8.53
N ASP A 56 -16.65 4.27 -9.64
CA ASP A 56 -15.73 4.13 -10.78
C ASP A 56 -14.99 5.42 -11.16
N LYS A 57 -15.25 6.53 -10.45
CA LYS A 57 -14.75 7.85 -10.85
C LYS A 57 -13.44 8.23 -10.19
N ILE A 58 -13.32 7.96 -8.91
CA ILE A 58 -12.19 8.44 -8.13
C ILE A 58 -11.80 7.45 -7.02
N PHE A 59 -10.51 7.17 -6.91
CA PHE A 59 -9.95 6.48 -5.76
C PHE A 59 -9.81 7.45 -4.58
N SER A 60 -8.99 8.47 -4.71
CA SER A 60 -8.86 9.55 -3.74
C SER A 60 -8.16 10.76 -4.34
N ALA A 61 -8.62 11.95 -3.96
CA ALA A 61 -7.96 13.22 -4.27
C ALA A 61 -6.86 13.60 -3.24
N GLY A 62 -6.61 12.75 -2.24
CA GLY A 62 -5.62 12.99 -1.21
C GLY A 62 -6.13 13.87 -0.08
N TRP A 63 -5.31 14.80 0.40
CA TRP A 63 -5.63 15.65 1.54
C TRP A 63 -6.91 16.46 1.36
N ASP A 64 -7.66 16.59 2.45
CA ASP A 64 -8.80 17.47 2.51
C ASP A 64 -8.34 18.94 2.62
N LEU A 65 -8.19 19.60 1.47
CA LEU A 65 -7.75 20.99 1.38
C LEU A 65 -8.70 21.96 2.10
N LYS A 66 -9.97 21.58 2.31
CA LYS A 66 -10.89 22.40 3.09
C LYS A 66 -10.57 22.35 4.57
N ALA A 67 -10.13 21.19 5.07
CA ALA A 67 -9.63 21.06 6.45
C ALA A 67 -8.35 21.89 6.64
N LEU A 68 -7.42 21.85 5.67
CA LEU A 68 -6.22 22.70 5.67
C LEU A 68 -6.56 24.20 5.73
N ASN A 69 -7.51 24.66 4.89
CA ASN A 69 -7.89 26.08 4.82
C ASN A 69 -8.60 26.59 6.07
N LYS A 70 -9.16 25.70 6.90
CA LYS A 70 -9.78 26.09 8.18
C LYS A 70 -8.76 26.31 9.31
N GLY A 71 -7.49 26.07 9.05
CA GLY A 71 -6.44 26.16 10.05
C GLY A 71 -6.38 24.99 11.04
N ASP A 72 -7.05 23.89 10.70
CA ASP A 72 -7.03 22.67 11.51
C ASP A 72 -5.65 21.97 11.45
N ILE A 73 -4.80 22.37 10.49
CA ILE A 73 -3.47 21.83 10.26
C ILE A 73 -2.53 22.98 9.91
N ASN A 74 -1.39 23.06 10.62
CA ASN A 74 -0.31 23.95 10.29
C ASN A 74 0.61 23.30 9.26
N LEU A 75 0.77 23.93 8.08
CA LEU A 75 1.63 23.40 7.02
C LEU A 75 3.10 23.33 7.39
N ASP A 76 3.57 24.21 8.29
CA ASP A 76 4.97 24.21 8.73
C ASP A 76 5.33 22.93 9.51
N ASN A 77 4.34 22.26 10.07
CA ASN A 77 4.55 21.17 11.02
C ASN A 77 3.44 20.11 10.97
N TRP A 78 2.89 19.86 9.79
CA TRP A 78 1.70 19.02 9.62
C TRP A 78 1.89 17.58 10.14
N TRP A 79 3.11 17.05 10.03
CA TRP A 79 3.44 15.69 10.48
C TRP A 79 3.60 15.57 12.00
N ASP A 80 3.89 16.67 12.72
CA ASP A 80 4.06 16.69 14.18
C ASP A 80 2.78 17.15 14.91
N GLU A 81 2.07 18.14 14.35
CA GLU A 81 0.90 18.73 14.99
C GLU A 81 -0.39 17.95 14.71
N SER A 82 -0.43 17.21 13.60
CA SER A 82 -1.61 16.42 13.21
C SER A 82 -1.38 14.96 13.51
N ASP A 83 -2.08 14.43 14.49
CA ASP A 83 -2.10 12.99 14.76
C ASP A 83 -2.96 12.27 13.70
N TYR A 84 -2.30 11.85 12.62
CA TYR A 84 -2.91 11.08 11.52
C TYR A 84 -3.17 9.62 11.88
N GLY A 85 -2.74 9.17 13.06
CA GLY A 85 -2.81 7.79 13.50
C GLY A 85 -1.52 7.01 13.20
N ASP A 86 -1.50 5.75 13.61
CA ASP A 86 -0.35 4.86 13.40
C ASP A 86 -0.11 4.61 11.88
N GLY A 87 1.14 4.64 11.47
CA GLY A 87 1.53 4.40 10.07
C GLY A 87 1.49 5.63 9.15
N GLY A 88 1.40 6.85 9.70
CA GLY A 88 1.43 8.11 8.97
C GLY A 88 0.11 8.41 8.25
N PHE A 89 0.18 9.21 7.19
CA PHE A 89 -0.99 9.57 6.40
C PHE A 89 -1.71 8.33 5.87
N ALA A 90 -3.03 8.25 6.15
CA ALA A 90 -3.90 7.13 5.80
C ALA A 90 -3.46 5.77 6.36
N GLY A 91 -2.60 5.75 7.39
CA GLY A 91 -2.15 4.52 8.03
C GLY A 91 -1.20 3.65 7.21
N LEU A 92 -0.71 4.14 6.07
CA LEU A 92 0.12 3.38 5.13
C LEU A 92 1.42 4.05 4.75
N THR A 93 1.45 5.39 4.64
CA THR A 93 2.60 6.07 4.01
C THR A 93 3.89 5.93 4.82
N GLU A 94 3.80 5.72 6.12
CA GLU A 94 4.91 5.55 7.06
C GLU A 94 4.70 4.35 8.00
N ASN A 95 4.05 3.30 7.51
CA ASN A 95 3.78 2.10 8.30
C ASN A 95 4.94 1.11 8.22
N TRP A 96 5.99 1.37 8.99
CA TRP A 96 7.24 0.59 9.00
C TRP A 96 7.13 -0.78 9.64
N THR A 97 6.04 -1.06 10.33
CA THR A 97 5.80 -2.33 11.05
C THR A 97 4.81 -3.24 10.35
N LEU A 98 4.12 -2.78 9.32
CA LEU A 98 3.19 -3.58 8.54
C LEU A 98 3.93 -4.48 7.55
N ASN A 99 4.23 -5.71 7.96
CA ASN A 99 4.90 -6.71 7.11
C ASN A 99 3.93 -7.55 6.27
N LYS A 100 2.63 -7.41 6.48
CA LYS A 100 1.62 -8.05 5.62
C LYS A 100 1.39 -7.23 4.36
N PRO A 101 1.21 -7.87 3.19
CA PRO A 101 1.05 -7.16 1.92
C PRO A 101 -0.29 -6.44 1.83
N VAL A 102 -0.28 -5.33 1.07
CA VAL A 102 -1.48 -4.58 0.71
C VAL A 102 -1.55 -4.43 -0.80
N ILE A 103 -2.72 -4.74 -1.37
CA ILE A 103 -3.04 -4.58 -2.78
C ILE A 103 -3.88 -3.31 -2.93
N ALA A 104 -3.46 -2.38 -3.78
CA ALA A 104 -4.29 -1.26 -4.20
C ALA A 104 -5.10 -1.65 -5.44
N ALA A 105 -6.42 -1.66 -5.32
CA ALA A 105 -7.35 -1.83 -6.43
C ALA A 105 -7.90 -0.46 -6.82
N LEU A 106 -7.31 0.14 -7.84
CA LEU A 106 -7.52 1.53 -8.22
C LEU A 106 -8.68 1.63 -9.22
N ASN A 107 -9.79 2.16 -8.74
CA ASN A 107 -11.09 2.20 -9.42
C ASN A 107 -11.36 3.46 -10.22
N GLY A 108 -10.52 4.48 -10.10
CA GLY A 108 -10.72 5.79 -10.72
C GLY A 108 -9.50 6.69 -10.52
N ILE A 109 -9.66 8.00 -10.62
CA ILE A 109 -8.60 8.99 -10.52
C ILE A 109 -7.84 8.89 -9.18
N VAL A 110 -6.51 8.88 -9.25
CA VAL A 110 -5.56 8.74 -8.14
C VAL A 110 -4.68 9.99 -8.08
N ILE A 111 -4.98 10.91 -7.17
CA ILE A 111 -4.39 12.25 -7.16
C ILE A 111 -3.77 12.58 -5.80
N GLY A 112 -2.61 13.26 -5.83
CA GLY A 112 -1.96 13.80 -4.64
C GLY A 112 -1.73 12.75 -3.57
N GLY A 113 -2.22 12.98 -2.36
CA GLY A 113 -2.14 12.02 -1.26
C GLY A 113 -2.81 10.67 -1.55
N GLY A 114 -3.81 10.64 -2.45
CA GLY A 114 -4.39 9.37 -2.94
C GLY A 114 -3.36 8.55 -3.73
N PHE A 115 -2.51 9.22 -4.50
CA PHE A 115 -1.41 8.56 -5.19
C PHE A 115 -0.29 8.14 -4.22
N GLU A 116 -0.03 8.92 -3.19
CA GLU A 116 0.92 8.56 -2.13
C GLU A 116 0.50 7.30 -1.36
N ILE A 117 -0.80 7.16 -1.09
CA ILE A 117 -1.38 5.93 -0.52
C ILE A 117 -1.16 4.75 -1.46
N ALA A 118 -1.48 4.90 -2.74
CA ALA A 118 -1.31 3.82 -3.73
C ALA A 118 0.15 3.36 -3.82
N MET A 119 1.12 4.29 -3.87
CA MET A 119 2.55 3.96 -3.89
C MET A 119 3.07 3.33 -2.60
N SER A 120 2.33 3.42 -1.50
CA SER A 120 2.66 2.76 -0.23
C SER A 120 2.23 1.30 -0.18
N CYS A 121 1.42 0.87 -1.15
CA CYS A 121 0.99 -0.51 -1.30
C CYS A 121 2.02 -1.36 -2.05
N ASP A 122 1.94 -2.68 -1.89
CA ASP A 122 2.91 -3.63 -2.45
C ASP A 122 2.59 -4.03 -3.90
N LEU A 123 1.31 -4.10 -4.24
CA LEU A 123 0.82 -4.45 -5.57
C LEU A 123 -0.28 -3.49 -5.99
N LEU A 124 -0.24 -3.02 -7.23
CA LEU A 124 -1.20 -2.08 -7.78
C LEU A 124 -1.89 -2.67 -9.02
N ILE A 125 -3.21 -2.69 -8.98
CA ILE A 125 -4.08 -3.05 -10.11
C ILE A 125 -4.92 -1.82 -10.43
N ALA A 126 -4.97 -1.40 -11.68
CA ALA A 126 -5.75 -0.24 -12.10
C ALA A 126 -6.83 -0.62 -13.12
N SER A 127 -7.97 0.05 -13.05
CA SER A 127 -8.92 0.04 -14.15
C SER A 127 -8.38 0.81 -15.35
N GLU A 128 -8.85 0.49 -16.56
CA GLU A 128 -8.36 1.08 -17.81
C GLU A 128 -8.46 2.61 -17.87
N HIS A 129 -9.46 3.20 -17.21
CA HIS A 129 -9.71 4.65 -17.20
C HIS A 129 -8.99 5.42 -16.08
N VAL A 130 -8.17 4.74 -15.27
CA VAL A 130 -7.45 5.39 -14.17
C VAL A 130 -6.40 6.37 -14.68
N GLU A 131 -6.32 7.51 -14.03
CA GLU A 131 -5.26 8.49 -14.21
C GLU A 131 -4.56 8.76 -12.87
N PHE A 132 -3.25 8.97 -12.94
CA PHE A 132 -2.38 9.29 -11.80
C PHE A 132 -1.85 10.72 -11.94
N GLY A 133 -1.85 11.50 -10.87
CA GLY A 133 -1.33 12.85 -10.91
C GLY A 133 -0.92 13.40 -9.54
N LEU A 134 -0.05 14.42 -9.60
CA LEU A 134 0.49 15.13 -8.44
C LEU A 134 0.34 16.65 -8.67
N PRO A 135 -0.83 17.24 -8.35
CA PRO A 135 -1.12 18.64 -8.63
C PRO A 135 -0.72 19.59 -7.48
N GLU A 136 0.34 19.30 -6.75
CA GLU A 136 0.74 20.07 -5.56
C GLU A 136 1.43 21.39 -5.90
N ILE A 137 2.20 21.46 -7.00
CA ILE A 137 2.97 22.66 -7.35
C ILE A 137 2.10 23.92 -7.52
N PRO A 138 0.94 23.87 -8.21
CA PRO A 138 0.05 25.04 -8.30
C PRO A 138 -0.53 25.48 -6.95
N LEU A 139 -0.49 24.62 -5.93
CA LEU A 139 -0.91 24.94 -4.57
C LEU A 139 0.23 25.54 -3.73
N GLY A 140 1.46 25.61 -4.27
CA GLY A 140 2.64 26.10 -3.55
C GLY A 140 3.20 25.13 -2.53
N ILE A 141 2.86 23.85 -2.64
CA ILE A 141 3.33 22.76 -1.77
C ILE A 141 3.92 21.62 -2.60
N VAL A 142 4.46 20.63 -1.93
CA VAL A 142 5.04 19.43 -2.54
C VAL A 142 4.35 18.16 -2.02
N PRO A 143 4.37 17.04 -2.78
CA PRO A 143 3.80 15.77 -2.34
C PRO A 143 4.79 15.02 -1.44
N ASP A 144 4.87 15.41 -0.17
CA ASP A 144 5.86 14.92 0.80
C ASP A 144 5.38 13.76 1.69
N ALA A 145 4.13 13.32 1.52
CA ALA A 145 3.61 12.13 2.21
C ALA A 145 3.95 10.81 1.49
N GLY A 146 5.02 10.77 0.72
CA GLY A 146 5.56 9.56 0.12
C GLY A 146 5.88 9.64 -1.38
N ALA A 147 5.35 10.61 -2.13
CA ALA A 147 5.62 10.68 -3.56
C ALA A 147 7.06 11.09 -3.87
N LEU A 148 7.59 12.11 -3.20
CA LEU A 148 8.99 12.51 -3.35
C LEU A 148 9.95 11.35 -3.03
N GLN A 149 9.60 10.54 -2.05
CA GLN A 149 10.43 9.44 -1.58
C GLN A 149 10.32 8.19 -2.48
N ARG A 150 9.15 7.91 -3.09
CA ARG A 150 8.87 6.65 -3.77
C ARG A 150 8.81 6.75 -5.29
N LEU A 151 8.20 7.80 -5.85
CA LEU A 151 7.95 7.88 -7.28
C LEU A 151 9.23 7.80 -8.13
N PRO A 152 10.35 8.47 -7.77
CA PRO A 152 11.60 8.35 -8.54
C PRO A 152 12.23 6.97 -8.54
N GLN A 153 11.78 6.06 -7.64
CA GLN A 153 12.22 4.67 -7.58
C GLN A 153 11.27 3.72 -8.35
N LEU A 154 10.04 4.17 -8.61
CA LEU A 154 8.99 3.35 -9.24
C LEU A 154 8.87 3.58 -10.75
N VAL A 155 9.25 4.76 -11.23
CA VAL A 155 9.22 5.12 -12.66
C VAL A 155 10.54 5.75 -13.06
N PRO A 156 10.86 5.87 -14.39
CA PRO A 156 12.03 6.61 -14.81
C PRO A 156 12.07 8.02 -14.22
N TYR A 157 13.23 8.46 -13.76
CA TYR A 157 13.40 9.74 -13.07
C TYR A 157 12.79 10.93 -13.82
N ASN A 158 13.00 11.00 -15.14
CA ASN A 158 12.45 12.09 -15.94
C ASN A 158 10.91 12.09 -15.97
N ILE A 159 10.28 10.92 -15.92
CA ILE A 159 8.82 10.82 -15.84
C ILE A 159 8.35 11.32 -14.46
N ALA A 160 9.03 10.94 -13.40
CA ALA A 160 8.73 11.48 -12.06
C ALA A 160 8.84 13.00 -12.03
N MET A 161 9.90 13.58 -12.64
CA MET A 161 10.11 15.03 -12.72
C MET A 161 9.02 15.73 -13.55
N GLU A 162 8.57 15.15 -14.66
CA GLU A 162 7.41 15.69 -15.40
C GLU A 162 6.15 15.71 -14.56
N MET A 163 5.89 14.65 -13.78
CA MET A 163 4.73 14.61 -12.89
C MET A 163 4.83 15.65 -11.79
N PHE A 164 6.00 15.80 -11.15
CA PHE A 164 6.20 16.79 -10.09
C PHE A 164 6.13 18.23 -10.61
N LEU A 165 6.89 18.56 -11.65
CA LEU A 165 7.14 19.94 -12.05
C LEU A 165 6.09 20.47 -13.05
N LEU A 166 5.57 19.62 -13.92
CA LEU A 166 4.63 20.00 -14.97
C LEU A 166 3.20 19.55 -14.69
N GLY A 167 2.99 18.78 -13.61
CA GLY A 167 1.67 18.20 -13.31
C GLY A 167 1.20 17.19 -14.37
N ARG A 168 2.16 16.56 -15.10
CA ARG A 168 1.80 15.51 -16.06
C ARG A 168 1.00 14.42 -15.37
N ARG A 169 -0.12 14.04 -15.98
CA ARG A 169 -0.86 12.84 -15.58
C ARG A 169 -0.39 11.64 -16.38
N LEU A 170 -0.32 10.48 -15.73
CA LEU A 170 -0.15 9.20 -16.40
C LEU A 170 -1.49 8.52 -16.55
N SER A 171 -1.77 8.00 -17.74
CA SER A 171 -2.84 7.03 -17.95
C SER A 171 -2.50 5.69 -17.32
N SER A 172 -3.50 4.81 -17.15
CA SER A 172 -3.28 3.44 -16.68
C SER A 172 -2.31 2.65 -17.58
N SER A 173 -2.39 2.85 -18.90
CA SER A 173 -1.50 2.21 -19.86
C SER A 173 -0.06 2.70 -19.75
N GLU A 174 0.16 3.99 -19.54
CA GLU A 174 1.50 4.55 -19.28
C GLU A 174 2.04 4.05 -17.93
N ALA A 175 1.20 4.01 -16.90
CA ALA A 175 1.57 3.48 -15.59
C ALA A 175 2.01 2.01 -15.67
N LEU A 176 1.33 1.20 -16.48
CA LEU A 176 1.74 -0.19 -16.75
C LEU A 176 3.07 -0.24 -17.51
N LYS A 177 3.22 0.58 -18.55
CA LYS A 177 4.44 0.66 -19.36
C LYS A 177 5.68 1.03 -18.54
N PHE A 178 5.53 1.93 -17.57
CA PHE A 178 6.62 2.37 -16.71
C PHE A 178 6.83 1.49 -15.46
N GLY A 179 5.99 0.47 -15.26
CA GLY A 179 6.10 -0.44 -14.13
C GLY A 179 5.52 0.08 -12.81
N LEU A 180 4.75 1.18 -12.85
CA LEU A 180 4.08 1.74 -11.67
C LEU A 180 2.94 0.83 -11.20
N VAL A 181 2.18 0.25 -12.12
CA VAL A 181 1.12 -0.72 -11.81
C VAL A 181 1.47 -2.10 -12.34
N ASN A 182 1.02 -3.13 -11.65
CA ASN A 182 1.27 -4.53 -12.00
C ASN A 182 0.34 -5.02 -13.11
N LYS A 183 -0.88 -4.49 -13.16
CA LYS A 183 -1.91 -4.92 -14.10
C LYS A 183 -2.93 -3.83 -14.35
N VAL A 184 -3.44 -3.78 -15.58
CA VAL A 184 -4.58 -2.97 -15.98
C VAL A 184 -5.68 -3.90 -16.48
N VAL A 185 -6.91 -3.66 -16.02
CA VAL A 185 -8.10 -4.48 -16.33
C VAL A 185 -9.32 -3.59 -16.57
N PRO A 186 -10.36 -4.06 -17.28
CA PRO A 186 -11.65 -3.41 -17.29
C PRO A 186 -12.18 -3.22 -15.86
N TYR A 187 -12.93 -2.15 -15.60
CA TYR A 187 -13.44 -1.83 -14.26
C TYR A 187 -14.20 -3.00 -13.61
N GLU A 188 -15.01 -3.69 -14.38
CA GLU A 188 -15.82 -4.83 -13.92
C GLU A 188 -14.98 -6.00 -13.41
N GLN A 189 -13.72 -6.09 -13.84
CA GLN A 189 -12.78 -7.14 -13.43
C GLN A 189 -11.84 -6.72 -12.30
N LEU A 190 -11.86 -5.45 -11.90
CA LEU A 190 -10.89 -4.89 -10.95
C LEU A 190 -10.91 -5.65 -9.62
N MET A 191 -12.07 -5.67 -8.96
CA MET A 191 -12.18 -6.31 -7.65
C MET A 191 -12.06 -7.83 -7.71
N GLY A 192 -12.53 -8.47 -8.78
CA GLY A 192 -12.30 -9.90 -9.02
C GLY A 192 -10.81 -10.22 -9.07
N THR A 193 -10.05 -9.46 -9.85
CA THR A 193 -8.58 -9.63 -9.97
C THR A 193 -7.88 -9.39 -8.62
N ALA A 194 -8.23 -8.33 -7.90
CA ALA A 194 -7.64 -8.03 -6.60
C ALA A 194 -7.92 -9.12 -5.57
N ARG A 195 -9.14 -9.63 -5.53
CA ARG A 195 -9.54 -10.72 -4.63
C ARG A 195 -8.86 -12.04 -4.97
N ASP A 196 -8.70 -12.37 -6.25
CA ASP A 196 -7.95 -13.56 -6.70
C ASP A 196 -6.49 -13.49 -6.25
N TRP A 197 -5.86 -12.32 -6.35
CA TRP A 197 -4.49 -12.12 -5.88
C TRP A 197 -4.40 -12.20 -4.35
N ALA A 198 -5.35 -11.60 -3.66
CA ALA A 198 -5.41 -11.67 -2.20
C ALA A 198 -5.62 -13.11 -1.72
N GLU A 199 -6.49 -13.88 -2.36
CA GLU A 199 -6.70 -15.30 -2.05
C GLU A 199 -5.43 -16.12 -2.24
N LYS A 200 -4.71 -15.91 -3.35
CA LYS A 200 -3.42 -16.59 -3.60
C LYS A 200 -2.41 -16.27 -2.51
N ILE A 201 -2.32 -15.01 -2.09
CA ILE A 201 -1.43 -14.57 -1.01
C ILE A 201 -1.87 -15.18 0.33
N SER A 202 -3.15 -15.16 0.65
CA SER A 202 -3.68 -15.65 1.94
C SER A 202 -3.47 -17.15 2.14
N LYS A 203 -3.37 -17.92 1.05
CA LYS A 203 -3.06 -19.36 1.07
C LYS A 203 -1.56 -19.68 1.15
N SER A 204 -0.71 -18.69 1.02
CA SER A 204 0.75 -18.85 1.09
C SER A 204 1.25 -18.80 2.54
N ALA A 205 2.50 -19.24 2.77
CA ALA A 205 3.11 -19.24 4.09
C ALA A 205 3.24 -17.81 4.67
N PRO A 206 2.52 -17.46 5.74
CA PRO A 206 2.44 -16.07 6.22
C PRO A 206 3.80 -15.51 6.65
N LEU A 207 4.59 -16.32 7.38
CA LEU A 207 5.92 -15.88 7.85
C LEU A 207 6.89 -15.66 6.69
N ALA A 208 6.81 -16.45 5.62
CA ALA A 208 7.66 -16.27 4.43
C ALA A 208 7.33 -14.93 3.74
N ILE A 209 6.04 -14.62 3.54
CA ILE A 209 5.61 -13.35 2.97
C ILE A 209 6.05 -12.16 3.83
N GLN A 210 5.81 -12.22 5.13
CA GLN A 210 6.18 -11.15 6.06
C GLN A 210 7.70 -10.95 6.12
N SER A 211 8.48 -12.04 6.03
CA SER A 211 9.94 -11.99 5.99
C SER A 211 10.47 -11.25 4.76
N ILE A 212 9.82 -11.36 3.61
CA ILE A 212 10.20 -10.60 2.41
C ILE A 212 10.13 -9.10 2.70
N LYS A 213 9.02 -8.62 3.25
CA LYS A 213 8.85 -7.19 3.57
C LYS A 213 9.81 -6.72 4.67
N GLU A 214 10.00 -7.52 5.73
CA GLU A 214 10.96 -7.22 6.78
C GLU A 214 12.37 -7.08 6.23
N VAL A 215 12.84 -8.06 5.43
CA VAL A 215 14.18 -8.04 4.83
C VAL A 215 14.35 -6.82 3.92
N LEU A 216 13.47 -6.64 2.95
CA LEU A 216 13.58 -5.54 1.98
C LEU A 216 13.62 -4.18 2.67
N ARG A 217 12.76 -3.95 3.65
CA ARG A 217 12.72 -2.68 4.40
C ARG A 217 14.00 -2.44 5.21
N ASN A 218 14.55 -3.47 5.83
CA ASN A 218 15.76 -3.33 6.66
C ASN A 218 17.05 -3.34 5.85
N THR A 219 16.99 -3.61 4.56
CA THR A 219 18.13 -3.63 3.66
C THR A 219 18.06 -2.60 2.53
N ASP A 220 17.03 -1.75 2.56
CA ASP A 220 16.90 -0.69 1.57
C ASP A 220 18.12 0.25 1.63
N ALA A 221 18.55 0.73 0.45
CA ALA A 221 19.75 1.56 0.28
C ALA A 221 21.09 0.95 0.71
N GLU A 222 21.13 -0.30 1.21
CA GLU A 222 22.36 -0.96 1.62
C GLU A 222 23.11 -1.57 0.41
N PRO A 223 24.47 -1.56 0.41
CA PRO A 223 25.24 -2.34 -0.54
C PRO A 223 24.91 -3.84 -0.47
N ILE A 224 25.00 -4.54 -1.59
CA ILE A 224 24.62 -5.97 -1.66
C ILE A 224 25.28 -6.81 -0.58
N LYS A 225 26.59 -6.62 -0.33
CA LYS A 225 27.31 -7.35 0.73
C LYS A 225 26.64 -7.13 2.09
N ASN A 226 26.33 -5.89 2.43
CA ASN A 226 25.72 -5.55 3.71
C ASN A 226 24.31 -6.17 3.84
N LYS A 227 23.55 -6.27 2.74
CA LYS A 227 22.25 -6.98 2.75
C LYS A 227 22.38 -8.42 3.23
N PHE A 228 23.39 -9.15 2.76
CA PHE A 228 23.66 -10.50 3.23
C PHE A 228 24.05 -10.55 4.72
N ASP A 229 24.90 -9.62 5.15
CA ASP A 229 25.34 -9.54 6.54
C ASP A 229 24.14 -9.23 7.47
N ILE A 230 23.26 -8.32 7.07
CA ILE A 230 22.02 -7.97 7.82
C ILE A 230 21.10 -9.19 7.93
N ILE A 231 20.82 -9.88 6.83
CA ILE A 231 19.96 -11.07 6.82
C ILE A 231 20.50 -12.16 7.76
N ARG A 232 21.82 -12.33 7.81
CA ARG A 232 22.49 -13.35 8.64
C ARG A 232 22.75 -12.90 10.07
N SER A 233 22.51 -11.65 10.41
CA SER A 233 22.84 -11.06 11.72
C SER A 233 22.04 -11.60 12.90
N GLY A 234 20.93 -12.31 12.65
CA GLY A 234 19.98 -12.72 13.68
C GLY A 234 19.03 -11.61 14.17
N ARG A 235 19.14 -10.38 13.64
CA ARG A 235 18.32 -9.24 14.08
C ARG A 235 16.92 -9.21 13.47
N LEU A 236 16.70 -9.87 12.32
CA LEU A 236 15.42 -9.88 11.62
C LEU A 236 14.51 -10.96 12.23
N GLN A 237 13.61 -10.55 13.08
CA GLN A 237 12.82 -11.45 13.92
C GLN A 237 11.88 -12.35 13.12
N THR A 238 11.16 -11.77 12.16
CA THR A 238 10.20 -12.54 11.34
C THR A 238 10.93 -13.51 10.43
N TYR A 239 12.04 -13.09 9.82
CA TYR A 239 12.89 -13.96 9.01
C TYR A 239 13.44 -15.14 9.82
N ASN A 240 13.94 -14.90 11.03
CA ASN A 240 14.46 -15.97 11.89
C ASN A 240 13.36 -16.94 12.34
N ARG A 241 12.15 -16.43 12.65
CA ARG A 241 10.98 -17.26 12.95
C ARG A 241 10.58 -18.11 11.74
N MET A 242 10.57 -17.51 10.55
CA MET A 242 10.25 -18.21 9.31
C MET A 242 11.17 -19.41 9.08
N LEU A 243 12.49 -19.25 9.24
CA LEU A 243 13.46 -20.35 9.06
C LEU A 243 13.22 -21.54 9.99
N LYS A 244 12.64 -21.31 11.16
CA LYS A 244 12.36 -22.33 12.20
C LYS A 244 10.91 -22.79 12.21
N SER A 245 10.07 -22.26 11.32
CA SER A 245 8.63 -22.51 11.32
C SER A 245 8.26 -23.91 10.86
N GLU A 246 7.14 -24.41 11.35
CA GLU A 246 6.51 -25.62 10.83
C GLU A 246 6.17 -25.45 9.34
N ASP A 247 5.77 -24.24 8.94
CA ASP A 247 5.40 -23.93 7.57
C ASP A 247 6.57 -24.08 6.58
N ALA A 248 7.79 -23.73 6.98
CA ALA A 248 8.98 -23.93 6.15
C ALA A 248 9.22 -25.42 5.85
N SER A 249 9.07 -26.28 6.87
CA SER A 249 9.17 -27.74 6.72
C SER A 249 8.02 -28.32 5.93
N GLU A 250 6.79 -27.85 6.19
CA GLU A 250 5.58 -28.29 5.48
C GLU A 250 5.65 -27.98 3.99
N GLY A 251 6.10 -26.78 3.63
CA GLY A 251 6.22 -26.39 2.22
C GLY A 251 7.14 -27.31 1.43
N VAL A 252 8.32 -27.63 1.98
CA VAL A 252 9.28 -28.57 1.38
C VAL A 252 8.71 -29.98 1.28
N LYS A 253 8.10 -30.46 2.37
CA LYS A 253 7.48 -31.80 2.42
C LYS A 253 6.35 -31.93 1.40
N ALA A 254 5.42 -30.98 1.36
CA ALA A 254 4.32 -30.98 0.42
C ALA A 254 4.78 -30.99 -1.03
N TRP A 255 5.85 -30.22 -1.34
CA TRP A 255 6.43 -30.21 -2.69
C TRP A 255 7.00 -31.57 -3.09
N VAL A 256 7.74 -32.23 -2.20
CA VAL A 256 8.29 -33.58 -2.43
C VAL A 256 7.18 -34.61 -2.61
N GLU A 257 6.14 -34.52 -1.78
CA GLU A 257 4.96 -35.41 -1.81
C GLU A 257 3.96 -35.09 -2.93
N LYS A 258 4.19 -34.02 -3.72
CA LYS A 258 3.31 -33.53 -4.80
C LYS A 258 1.88 -33.27 -4.35
N ARG A 259 1.72 -32.72 -3.16
CA ARG A 259 0.42 -32.28 -2.60
C ARG A 259 0.41 -30.79 -2.29
N GLN A 260 -0.78 -30.25 -2.06
CA GLN A 260 -0.91 -28.87 -1.59
C GLN A 260 -0.41 -28.76 -0.14
N PRO A 261 0.37 -27.72 0.19
CA PRO A 261 0.77 -27.45 1.58
C PRO A 261 -0.41 -26.89 2.39
N VAL A 262 -0.33 -27.09 3.72
CA VAL A 262 -1.26 -26.50 4.69
C VAL A 262 -0.45 -25.64 5.65
N PHE A 263 -0.47 -24.33 5.42
CA PHE A 263 0.27 -23.38 6.23
C PHE A 263 -0.54 -22.88 7.43
N LYS A 264 0.12 -22.80 8.60
CA LYS A 264 -0.50 -22.44 9.89
C LYS A 264 0.02 -21.11 10.45
N GLY A 265 1.07 -20.53 9.86
CA GLY A 265 1.72 -19.31 10.33
C GLY A 265 2.60 -19.48 11.55
N LYS A 266 3.11 -20.67 11.80
CA LYS A 266 3.93 -21.01 12.95
C LYS A 266 5.03 -22.03 12.64
#